data_f0eafb99b64ee23eb173b960e90f60ad
#
_entry.id   f0eafb99b64ee23eb173b960e90f60ad
#
_cell.length_a   1.000
_cell.length_b   1.000
_cell.length_c   1.000
_cell.angle_alpha   90.00
_cell.angle_beta   90.00
_cell.angle_gamma   90.00
#
_symmetry.space_group_name_H-M   'P 1'
#
loop_
_entity.id
_entity.type
_entity.pdbx_description
1 polymer ?
#
loop_
_entity_poly.entity_id
_entity_poly.type
_entity_poly.pdbx_seq_one_letter_code
_entity_poly.pdbx_strand_id
1 'polypeptide(L)'
;MEKPDYFMHRINGGKNAFEISHKLLESGYLSIGWSDFSSQQFVQDVIKNGISAIDEKYQLEHWALSRNRWCLWRFLKEMQSGDYVLVPGFPNWENVSIYKIVDNTIYSNDNMPNDIKSLGDEREKEQADLGFYRKVEVVKKDV
;
A
#
# COMPACT_ATOMS: atom_id res chain seq x y z
N MET A 1 25.10 9.07 4.11
CA MET A 1 23.66 9.05 4.46
C MET A 1 22.86 9.41 3.22
N GLU A 2 22.05 8.47 2.78
CA GLU A 2 21.24 8.68 1.59
C GLU A 2 20.10 9.66 1.89
N LYS A 3 19.77 10.50 0.92
CA LYS A 3 18.61 11.37 1.03
C LYS A 3 17.35 10.53 0.92
N PRO A 4 16.30 10.80 1.72
CA PRO A 4 15.02 10.13 1.54
C PRO A 4 14.42 10.47 0.19
N ASP A 5 13.73 9.51 -0.40
CA ASP A 5 12.94 9.74 -1.60
C ASP A 5 11.54 10.23 -1.23
N TYR A 6 10.85 10.77 -2.21
CA TYR A 6 9.51 11.30 -2.07
C TYR A 6 8.62 10.61 -3.09
N PHE A 7 7.50 10.08 -2.64
CA PHE A 7 6.54 9.36 -3.47
C PHE A 7 5.16 10.00 -3.36
N MET A 8 4.43 10.01 -4.46
CA MET A 8 3.01 10.34 -4.43
C MET A 8 2.22 9.04 -4.44
N HIS A 9 1.30 8.90 -3.51
CA HIS A 9 0.48 7.70 -3.39
C HIS A 9 -0.98 8.08 -3.24
N ARG A 10 -1.79 7.74 -4.25
CA ARG A 10 -3.23 7.97 -4.19
C ARG A 10 -3.91 6.83 -3.46
N ILE A 11 -4.82 7.18 -2.56
CA ILE A 11 -5.63 6.18 -1.88
C ILE A 11 -6.52 5.51 -2.92
N ASN A 12 -6.63 4.17 -2.86
CA ASN A 12 -7.48 3.42 -3.75
C ASN A 12 -8.94 3.88 -3.61
N GLY A 13 -9.51 4.39 -4.72
CA GLY A 13 -10.88 4.89 -4.78
C GLY A 13 -11.90 3.84 -5.17
N GLY A 14 -11.52 2.57 -5.23
CA GLY A 14 -12.45 1.49 -5.57
C GLY A 14 -13.55 1.33 -4.55
N LYS A 15 -14.60 0.58 -4.93
CA LYS A 15 -15.76 0.35 -4.08
C LYS A 15 -15.34 -0.17 -2.71
N ASN A 16 -15.80 0.49 -1.65
CA ASN A 16 -15.51 0.17 -0.25
C ASN A 16 -14.04 0.31 0.15
N ALA A 17 -13.11 0.42 -0.80
CA ALA A 17 -11.68 0.51 -0.51
C ALA A 17 -11.29 1.88 0.03
N PHE A 18 -11.91 2.94 -0.49
CA PHE A 18 -11.57 4.32 -0.13
C PHE A 18 -11.77 4.57 1.37
N GLU A 19 -12.92 4.20 1.90
CA GLU A 19 -13.24 4.41 3.31
C GLU A 19 -12.32 3.62 4.24
N ILE A 20 -12.06 2.35 3.89
CA ILE A 20 -11.17 1.50 4.68
C ILE A 20 -9.73 2.02 4.60
N SER A 21 -9.30 2.49 3.43
CA SER A 21 -7.97 3.11 3.25
C SER A 21 -7.79 4.33 4.16
N HIS A 22 -8.83 5.16 4.30
CA HIS A 22 -8.82 6.31 5.21
C HIS A 22 -8.65 5.87 6.66
N LYS A 23 -9.41 4.87 7.09
CA LYS A 23 -9.33 4.34 8.45
C LYS A 23 -7.95 3.74 8.72
N LEU A 24 -7.39 3.03 7.75
CA LEU A 24 -6.04 2.47 7.84
C LEU A 24 -5.00 3.58 8.01
N LEU A 25 -5.11 4.63 7.20
CA LEU A 25 -4.18 5.74 7.26
C LEU A 25 -4.26 6.48 8.61
N GLU A 26 -5.45 6.66 9.15
CA GLU A 26 -5.66 7.21 10.49
C GLU A 26 -5.03 6.32 11.57
N SER A 27 -4.97 5.03 11.32
CA SER A 27 -4.36 4.05 12.24
C SER A 27 -2.85 3.90 12.03
N GLY A 28 -2.28 4.65 11.09
CA GLY A 28 -0.84 4.62 10.83
C GLY A 28 -0.39 3.62 9.78
N TYR A 29 -1.27 3.26 8.84
CA TYR A 29 -0.94 2.31 7.77
C TYR A 29 -1.35 2.83 6.41
N LEU A 30 -0.41 2.83 5.48
CA LEU A 30 -0.64 3.12 4.07
C LEU A 30 -0.99 1.81 3.37
N SER A 31 -2.02 1.81 2.54
CA SER A 31 -2.49 0.61 1.85
C SER A 31 -2.45 0.77 0.34
N ILE A 32 -2.42 -0.35 -0.36
CA ILE A 32 -2.51 -0.41 -1.82
C ILE A 32 -3.37 -1.62 -2.21
N GLY A 33 -3.86 -1.63 -3.43
CA GLY A 33 -4.75 -2.68 -3.93
C GLY A 33 -4.08 -4.04 -4.15
N TRP A 34 -4.48 -4.71 -5.22
CA TRP A 34 -4.00 -6.06 -5.59
C TRP A 34 -4.28 -7.12 -4.51
N SER A 35 -5.50 -7.10 -3.98
CA SER A 35 -5.93 -8.09 -2.97
C SER A 35 -5.76 -9.54 -3.44
N ASP A 36 -5.93 -9.79 -4.74
CA ASP A 36 -5.79 -11.14 -5.30
C ASP A 36 -4.34 -11.66 -5.25
N PHE A 37 -3.38 -10.77 -5.11
CA PHE A 37 -1.96 -11.13 -5.02
C PHE A 37 -1.45 -11.15 -3.58
N SER A 38 -2.30 -10.80 -2.63
CA SER A 38 -1.88 -10.54 -1.25
C SER A 38 -1.41 -11.80 -0.54
N SER A 39 -0.10 -11.90 -0.32
CA SER A 39 0.53 -12.94 0.49
C SER A 39 1.95 -12.53 0.84
N GLN A 40 2.48 -13.06 1.93
CA GLN A 40 3.88 -12.83 2.28
C GLN A 40 4.83 -13.51 1.29
N GLN A 41 4.41 -14.62 0.70
CA GLN A 41 5.20 -15.27 -0.34
C GLN A 41 5.38 -14.34 -1.55
N PHE A 42 4.30 -13.69 -2.00
CA PHE A 42 4.39 -12.74 -3.10
C PHE A 42 5.28 -11.56 -2.76
N VAL A 43 5.16 -11.02 -1.53
CA VAL A 43 6.03 -9.93 -1.07
C VAL A 43 7.51 -10.34 -1.18
N GLN A 44 7.86 -11.53 -0.70
CA GLN A 44 9.23 -12.02 -0.76
C GLN A 44 9.70 -12.21 -2.20
N ASP A 45 8.83 -12.71 -3.07
CA ASP A 45 9.16 -12.87 -4.49
C ASP A 45 9.47 -11.54 -5.17
N VAL A 46 8.70 -10.49 -4.86
CA VAL A 46 8.95 -9.16 -5.41
C VAL A 46 10.23 -8.55 -4.84
N ILE A 47 10.49 -8.72 -3.55
CA ILE A 47 11.72 -8.24 -2.93
C ILE A 47 12.94 -8.89 -3.60
N LYS A 48 12.85 -10.18 -3.88
CA LYS A 48 13.95 -10.94 -4.49
C LYS A 48 14.11 -10.67 -5.98
N ASN A 49 13.03 -10.66 -6.72
CA ASN A 49 13.03 -10.67 -8.20
C ASN A 49 12.53 -9.37 -8.85
N GLY A 50 11.99 -8.43 -8.07
CA GLY A 50 11.55 -7.14 -8.59
C GLY A 50 10.29 -7.25 -9.45
N ILE A 51 10.23 -6.41 -10.49
CA ILE A 51 9.06 -6.32 -11.36
C ILE A 51 8.75 -7.64 -12.08
N SER A 52 9.76 -8.47 -12.32
CA SER A 52 9.55 -9.76 -12.99
C SER A 52 8.62 -10.68 -12.21
N ALA A 53 8.63 -10.63 -10.88
CA ALA A 53 7.71 -11.40 -10.04
C ALA A 53 6.27 -10.93 -10.21
N ILE A 54 6.08 -9.62 -10.35
CA ILE A 54 4.76 -9.04 -10.60
C ILE A 54 4.26 -9.42 -12.00
N ASP A 55 5.12 -9.30 -13.00
CA ASP A 55 4.77 -9.65 -14.37
C ASP A 55 4.38 -11.13 -14.49
N GLU A 56 5.13 -12.01 -13.81
CA GLU A 56 4.83 -13.44 -13.76
C GLU A 56 3.46 -13.71 -13.10
N LYS A 57 3.16 -13.00 -12.02
CA LYS A 57 1.86 -13.15 -11.34
C LYS A 57 0.70 -12.70 -12.23
N TYR A 58 0.86 -11.58 -12.95
CA TYR A 58 -0.10 -11.12 -13.92
C TYR A 58 -0.36 -12.18 -14.98
N GLN A 59 0.71 -12.80 -15.48
CA GLN A 59 0.61 -13.85 -16.49
C GLN A 59 -0.13 -15.09 -15.95
N LEU A 60 0.18 -15.52 -14.74
CA LEU A 60 -0.48 -16.65 -14.10
C LEU A 60 -1.98 -16.42 -13.89
N GLU A 61 -2.38 -15.19 -13.61
CA GLU A 61 -3.77 -14.82 -13.40
C GLU A 61 -4.47 -14.44 -14.72
N HIS A 62 -3.78 -14.54 -15.87
CA HIS A 62 -4.28 -14.15 -17.17
C HIS A 62 -4.71 -12.69 -17.25
N TRP A 63 -4.01 -11.81 -16.53
CA TRP A 63 -4.26 -10.37 -16.53
C TRP A 63 -3.36 -9.68 -17.57
N ALA A 64 -3.92 -8.68 -18.26
CA ALA A 64 -3.12 -7.84 -19.14
C ALA A 64 -2.14 -7.01 -18.32
N LEU A 65 -0.89 -6.89 -18.78
CA LEU A 65 0.10 -6.06 -18.10
C LEU A 65 -0.32 -4.59 -18.17
N SER A 66 -0.46 -3.96 -17.01
CA SER A 66 -0.86 -2.57 -16.90
C SER A 66 0.31 -1.71 -16.37
N ARG A 67 0.26 -0.41 -16.67
CA ARG A 67 1.24 0.53 -16.12
C ARG A 67 1.15 0.60 -14.60
N ASN A 68 -0.05 0.37 -14.06
CA ASN A 68 -0.27 0.47 -12.61
C ASN A 68 0.56 -0.54 -11.82
N ARG A 69 1.00 -1.63 -12.45
CA ARG A 69 1.85 -2.61 -11.78
C ARG A 69 3.15 -2.02 -11.25
N TRP A 70 3.62 -0.91 -11.83
CA TRP A 70 4.80 -0.19 -11.33
C TRP A 70 4.52 0.51 -10.00
N CYS A 71 3.26 0.90 -9.75
CA CYS A 71 2.87 1.44 -8.44
C CYS A 71 3.00 0.38 -7.35
N LEU A 72 2.61 -0.85 -7.67
CA LEU A 72 2.78 -1.98 -6.76
C LEU A 72 4.26 -2.25 -6.49
N TRP A 73 5.09 -2.25 -7.52
CA TRP A 73 6.53 -2.43 -7.39
C TRP A 73 7.16 -1.35 -6.48
N ARG A 74 6.78 -0.09 -6.68
CA ARG A 74 7.27 1.00 -5.82
C ARG A 74 6.90 0.78 -4.37
N PHE A 75 5.66 0.41 -4.13
CA PHE A 75 5.15 0.18 -2.79
C PHE A 75 5.88 -0.98 -2.09
N LEU A 76 6.13 -2.06 -2.81
CA LEU A 76 6.72 -3.28 -2.24
C LEU A 76 8.24 -3.24 -2.21
N LYS A 77 8.88 -2.60 -3.16
CA LYS A 77 10.34 -2.70 -3.30
C LYS A 77 11.08 -1.37 -3.19
N GLU A 78 10.55 -0.32 -3.82
CA GLU A 78 11.29 0.95 -3.92
C GLU A 78 11.19 1.78 -2.65
N MET A 79 10.01 1.87 -2.04
CA MET A 79 9.81 2.63 -0.81
C MET A 79 10.56 2.01 0.36
N GLN A 80 11.38 2.83 1.02
CA GLN A 80 12.23 2.40 2.12
C GLN A 80 11.90 3.17 3.39
N SER A 81 12.27 2.60 4.54
CA SER A 81 12.20 3.29 5.82
C SER A 81 12.83 4.69 5.72
N GLY A 82 12.13 5.69 6.19
CA GLY A 82 12.58 7.07 6.13
C GLY A 82 12.14 7.85 4.90
N ASP A 83 11.58 7.19 3.90
CA ASP A 83 11.05 7.88 2.72
C ASP A 83 9.74 8.58 3.05
N TYR A 84 9.44 9.64 2.31
CA TYR A 84 8.21 10.42 2.48
C TYR A 84 7.19 10.05 1.42
N VAL A 85 5.91 10.05 1.84
CA VAL A 85 4.80 9.76 0.95
C VAL A 85 3.79 10.90 1.02
N LEU A 86 3.48 11.48 -0.12
CA LEU A 86 2.45 12.50 -0.25
C LEU A 86 1.14 11.80 -0.63
N VAL A 87 0.10 12.02 0.17
CA VAL A 87 -1.22 11.42 -0.05
C VAL A 87 -2.20 12.53 -0.39
N PRO A 88 -2.48 12.77 -1.69
CA PRO A 88 -3.47 13.77 -2.10
C PRO A 88 -4.89 13.28 -1.79
N GLY A 89 -5.79 14.22 -1.52
CA GLY A 89 -7.18 13.91 -1.22
C GLY A 89 -7.43 13.41 0.19
N PHE A 90 -6.48 13.57 1.09
CA PHE A 90 -6.62 13.17 2.50
C PHE A 90 -6.18 14.34 3.40
N PRO A 91 -6.94 14.70 4.43
CA PRO A 91 -8.20 14.10 4.88
C PRO A 91 -9.42 14.44 4.02
N ASN A 92 -9.29 15.35 3.07
CA ASN A 92 -10.36 15.68 2.11
C ASN A 92 -9.77 16.10 0.76
N TRP A 93 -10.62 16.32 -0.22
CA TRP A 93 -10.22 16.58 -1.60
C TRP A 93 -9.27 17.77 -1.80
N GLU A 94 -9.33 18.75 -0.92
CA GLU A 94 -8.54 19.97 -1.05
C GLU A 94 -7.19 19.87 -0.37
N ASN A 95 -6.92 18.77 0.32
CA ASN A 95 -5.74 18.63 1.14
C ASN A 95 -4.77 17.57 0.60
N VAL A 96 -3.52 17.73 1.01
CA VAL A 96 -2.47 16.74 0.85
C VAL A 96 -1.91 16.46 2.24
N SER A 97 -1.70 15.21 2.56
CA SER A 97 -1.04 14.84 3.81
C SER A 97 0.32 14.23 3.49
N ILE A 98 1.28 14.44 4.39
CA ILE A 98 2.63 13.93 4.23
C ILE A 98 2.90 12.91 5.34
N TYR A 99 3.35 11.74 4.92
CA TYR A 99 3.68 10.64 5.82
C TYR A 99 5.11 10.20 5.60
N LYS A 100 5.66 9.52 6.60
CA LYS A 100 7.00 8.94 6.54
C LYS A 100 6.89 7.43 6.75
N ILE A 101 7.57 6.65 5.91
CA ILE A 101 7.64 5.19 6.08
C ILE A 101 8.44 4.89 7.36
N VAL A 102 7.84 4.15 8.28
CA VAL A 102 8.43 3.89 9.61
C VAL A 102 9.52 2.82 9.53
N ASP A 103 9.25 1.74 8.82
CA ASP A 103 10.18 0.62 8.70
C ASP A 103 10.03 -0.07 7.34
N ASN A 104 10.83 -1.09 7.09
CA ASN A 104 10.81 -1.81 5.82
C ASN A 104 9.86 -3.01 5.80
N THR A 105 9.09 -3.20 6.86
CA THR A 105 8.13 -4.31 6.93
C THR A 105 6.95 -4.05 6.00
N ILE A 106 6.56 -5.07 5.26
CA ILE A 106 5.39 -5.04 4.38
C ILE A 106 4.42 -6.10 4.87
N TYR A 107 3.19 -5.66 5.14
CA TYR A 107 2.14 -6.55 5.59
C TYR A 107 1.23 -6.92 4.41
N SER A 108 0.66 -8.11 4.48
CA SER A 108 -0.32 -8.61 3.53
C SER A 108 -1.54 -9.13 4.28
N ASN A 109 -2.58 -9.53 3.58
CA ASN A 109 -3.82 -9.98 4.22
C ASN A 109 -3.62 -11.24 5.06
N ASP A 110 -2.57 -12.02 4.80
CA ASP A 110 -2.26 -13.25 5.56
C ASP A 110 -1.40 -13.00 6.81
N ASN A 111 -0.95 -11.77 7.05
CA ASN A 111 -0.19 -11.44 8.27
C ASN A 111 -0.52 -10.03 8.80
N MET A 112 -1.79 -9.68 8.82
CA MET A 112 -2.23 -8.37 9.31
C MET A 112 -1.75 -8.09 10.73
N PRO A 113 -1.23 -6.87 11.01
CA PRO A 113 -0.91 -6.48 12.38
C PRO A 113 -2.16 -6.52 13.28
N ASN A 114 -1.95 -6.84 14.56
CA ASN A 114 -3.06 -6.98 15.51
C ASN A 114 -3.85 -5.68 15.71
N ASP A 115 -3.19 -4.54 15.65
CA ASP A 115 -3.82 -3.24 15.88
C ASP A 115 -4.76 -2.81 14.74
N ILE A 116 -4.68 -3.43 13.58
CA ILE A 116 -5.58 -3.17 12.44
C ILE A 116 -6.32 -4.42 11.98
N LYS A 117 -6.35 -5.46 12.80
CA LYS A 117 -7.01 -6.72 12.45
C LYS A 117 -8.50 -6.54 12.16
N SER A 118 -9.17 -5.69 12.92
CA SER A 118 -10.58 -5.39 12.69
C SER A 118 -10.84 -4.72 11.33
N LEU A 119 -9.90 -3.90 10.86
CA LEU A 119 -9.97 -3.30 9.53
C LEU A 119 -9.71 -4.34 8.45
N GLY A 120 -8.86 -5.32 8.71
CA GLY A 120 -8.67 -6.46 7.83
C GLY A 120 -9.94 -7.29 7.68
N ASP A 121 -10.66 -7.52 8.77
CA ASP A 121 -11.95 -8.23 8.75
C ASP A 121 -13.00 -7.43 7.98
N GLU A 122 -13.05 -6.11 8.17
CA GLU A 122 -13.94 -5.22 7.44
C GLU A 122 -13.62 -5.25 5.94
N ARG A 123 -12.34 -5.22 5.58
CA ARG A 123 -11.89 -5.32 4.19
C ARG A 123 -12.38 -6.61 3.53
N GLU A 124 -12.27 -7.74 4.23
CA GLU A 124 -12.71 -9.03 3.73
C GLU A 124 -14.21 -9.07 3.55
N LYS A 125 -14.96 -8.59 4.54
CA LYS A 125 -16.42 -8.54 4.50
C LYS A 125 -16.93 -7.69 3.36
N GLU A 126 -16.33 -6.52 3.14
CA GLU A 126 -16.71 -5.57 2.09
C GLU A 126 -16.07 -5.90 0.74
N GLN A 127 -15.21 -6.91 0.68
CA GLN A 127 -14.47 -7.28 -0.52
C GLN A 127 -13.70 -6.10 -1.13
N ALA A 128 -13.12 -5.27 -0.28
CA ALA A 128 -12.34 -4.12 -0.71
C ALA A 128 -11.01 -4.57 -1.31
N ASP A 129 -10.62 -3.95 -2.44
CA ASP A 129 -9.37 -4.28 -3.11
C ASP A 129 -8.18 -3.61 -2.41
N LEU A 130 -7.78 -4.17 -1.28
CA LEU A 130 -6.60 -3.78 -0.52
C LEU A 130 -5.82 -5.04 -0.18
N GLY A 131 -4.54 -5.06 -0.51
CA GLY A 131 -3.74 -6.27 -0.39
C GLY A 131 -2.45 -6.12 0.40
N PHE A 132 -1.88 -4.92 0.46
CA PHE A 132 -0.58 -4.71 1.08
C PHE A 132 -0.58 -3.43 1.91
N TYR A 133 0.22 -3.42 3.00
CA TYR A 133 0.18 -2.34 3.98
C TYR A 133 1.59 -2.02 4.46
N ARG A 134 1.88 -0.73 4.61
CA ARG A 134 3.14 -0.23 5.15
C ARG A 134 2.85 0.67 6.33
N LYS A 135 3.61 0.51 7.41
CA LYS A 135 3.47 1.36 8.59
C LYS A 135 4.05 2.75 8.30
N VAL A 136 3.28 3.78 8.62
CA VAL A 136 3.66 5.17 8.39
C VAL A 136 3.38 6.00 9.63
N GLU A 137 4.05 7.16 9.71
CA GLU A 137 3.73 8.17 10.72
C GLU A 137 3.41 9.48 10.02
N VAL A 138 2.48 10.23 10.58
CA VAL A 138 2.10 11.51 10.00
C VAL A 138 3.22 12.52 10.22
N VAL A 139 3.62 13.21 9.14
CA VAL A 139 4.54 14.33 9.20
C VAL A 139 3.74 15.62 9.22
N LYS A 140 2.77 15.75 8.31
CA LYS A 140 1.90 16.91 8.24
C LYS A 140 0.57 16.56 7.56
N LYS A 141 -0.54 16.96 8.17
CA LYS A 141 -1.88 16.88 7.58
C LYS A 141 -2.30 18.27 7.11
N ASP A 142 -3.24 18.32 6.19
CA ASP A 142 -3.86 19.57 5.72
C ASP A 142 -2.86 20.55 5.12
N VAL A 143 -1.98 20.07 4.30
CA VAL A 143 -1.03 20.94 3.60
C VAL A 143 -1.70 21.64 2.43
#